data_b3221c494596f8a7f0dcb1ba00606762
#
_entry.id   b3221c494596f8a7f0dcb1ba00606762
#
_cell.length_a   1.000
_cell.length_b   1.000
_cell.length_c   1.000
_cell.angle_alpha   90.00
_cell.angle_beta   90.00
_cell.angle_gamma   90.00
#
_symmetry.space_group_name_H-M   'P 1'
#
loop_
_entity.id
_entity.type
_entity.pdbx_description
1 polymer ?
#
loop_
_entity_poly.entity_id
_entity_poly.type
_entity_poly.pdbx_seq_one_letter_code
_entity_poly.pdbx_strand_id
1 'polypeptide(L)'
;MLFRSHMSGSDAYVNVAGGIKVSEPALDLGIVMALVSSFKNRAIDEKTVIFGEVGLAGEVRAVSQAQQRVNEAVKLGFKTCILPGVCLKNIKKNDKIEIIGVNNVQEAIKLI
;
A
#
# COMPACT_ATOMS: atom_id res chain seq x y z
N MET A 1 7.05 -2.14 2.26
CA MET A 1 6.71 -1.43 3.49
C MET A 1 5.25 -1.65 3.84
N LEU A 2 4.99 -1.92 5.09
CA LEU A 2 3.65 -2.18 5.58
C LEU A 2 3.24 -1.05 6.52
N PHE A 3 2.01 -0.59 6.38
CA PHE A 3 1.46 0.46 7.24
C PHE A 3 0.32 -0.09 8.06
N ARG A 4 0.25 0.32 9.30
CA ARG A 4 -0.85 -0.04 10.20
C ARG A 4 -1.74 1.16 10.44
N SER A 5 -3.04 0.92 10.54
CA SER A 5 -4.02 1.98 10.61
C SER A 5 -3.87 2.89 11.82
N HIS A 6 -3.54 2.33 12.98
CA HIS A 6 -3.42 3.12 14.21
C HIS A 6 -2.04 3.74 14.38
N MET A 7 -1.09 3.36 13.55
CA MET A 7 0.22 3.97 13.55
C MET A 7 0.10 5.25 12.76
N SER A 8 0.63 6.33 13.29
CA SER A 8 0.65 7.54 12.51
C SER A 8 1.52 7.32 11.29
N GLY A 9 1.11 7.87 10.17
CA GLY A 9 1.91 7.80 8.95
C GLY A 9 3.31 8.33 9.16
N SER A 10 3.45 9.31 10.07
CA SER A 10 4.75 9.89 10.39
C SER A 10 5.66 8.91 11.10
N ASP A 11 5.13 8.06 11.99
CA ASP A 11 5.97 7.07 12.67
C ASP A 11 6.53 6.05 11.70
N ALA A 12 5.69 5.50 10.83
CA ALA A 12 6.13 4.55 9.83
C ALA A 12 7.13 5.19 8.88
N TYR A 13 6.87 6.43 8.48
CA TYR A 13 7.75 7.16 7.59
C TYR A 13 9.10 7.43 8.21
N VAL A 14 9.13 7.85 9.46
CA VAL A 14 10.39 8.14 10.16
C VAL A 14 11.23 6.89 10.27
N ASN A 15 10.63 5.75 10.57
CA ASN A 15 11.35 4.49 10.64
C ASN A 15 12.02 4.13 9.31
N VAL A 16 11.36 4.39 8.21
CA VAL A 16 11.94 4.16 6.89
C VAL A 16 13.02 5.17 6.58
N ALA A 17 12.78 6.45 6.85
CA ALA A 17 13.70 7.52 6.50
C ALA A 17 14.90 7.60 7.43
N GLY A 18 14.75 7.19 8.68
CA GLY A 18 15.77 7.40 9.70
C GLY A 18 17.04 6.60 9.51
N GLY A 19 17.00 5.47 8.84
CA GLY A 19 18.17 4.64 8.66
C GLY A 19 18.41 4.20 7.23
N ILE A 20 17.54 4.57 6.31
CA ILE A 20 17.57 4.01 4.97
C ILE A 20 17.22 5.10 3.98
N LYS A 21 17.77 5.00 2.80
CA LYS A 21 17.35 5.86 1.70
C LYS A 21 15.89 5.56 1.37
N VAL A 22 15.07 6.60 1.38
CA VAL A 22 13.66 6.47 1.02
C VAL A 22 13.57 6.66 -0.48
N SER A 23 13.97 5.63 -1.22
CA SER A 23 13.92 5.69 -2.68
C SER A 23 13.14 4.52 -3.27
N GLU A 24 12.32 3.87 -2.45
CA GLU A 24 11.49 2.76 -2.88
C GLU A 24 10.15 3.29 -3.38
N PRO A 25 9.94 3.38 -4.71
CA PRO A 25 8.69 3.95 -5.23
C PRO A 25 7.44 3.16 -4.81
N ALA A 26 7.61 1.89 -4.48
CA ALA A 26 6.48 1.08 -4.04
C ALA A 26 5.86 1.59 -2.74
N LEU A 27 6.54 2.45 -1.99
CA LEU A 27 6.02 3.02 -0.75
C LEU A 27 5.06 4.19 -0.99
N ASP A 28 5.06 4.78 -2.17
CA ASP A 28 4.34 6.02 -2.44
C ASP A 28 2.86 5.93 -2.06
N LEU A 29 2.19 4.90 -2.54
CA LEU A 29 0.74 4.78 -2.31
C LEU A 29 0.43 4.62 -0.82
N GLY A 30 1.21 3.82 -0.13
CA GLY A 30 1.03 3.63 1.31
C GLY A 30 1.21 4.91 2.08
N ILE A 31 2.22 5.72 1.71
CA ILE A 31 2.48 7.00 2.35
C ILE A 31 1.30 7.95 2.11
N VAL A 32 0.84 8.06 0.86
CA VAL A 32 -0.30 8.90 0.54
C VAL A 32 -1.53 8.48 1.32
N MET A 33 -1.80 7.18 1.37
CA MET A 33 -2.98 6.66 2.08
C MET A 33 -2.88 6.91 3.58
N ALA A 34 -1.70 6.79 4.15
CA ALA A 34 -1.50 7.08 5.57
C ALA A 34 -1.76 8.55 5.87
N LEU A 35 -1.30 9.46 5.01
CA LEU A 35 -1.53 10.88 5.17
C LEU A 35 -3.01 11.23 5.04
N VAL A 36 -3.69 10.67 4.05
CA VAL A 36 -5.11 10.91 3.85
C VAL A 36 -5.92 10.34 5.02
N SER A 37 -5.58 9.16 5.48
CA SER A 37 -6.21 8.53 6.63
C SER A 37 -6.12 9.45 7.86
N SER A 38 -4.94 9.99 8.11
CA SER A 38 -4.73 10.91 9.21
C SER A 38 -5.55 12.19 9.04
N PHE A 39 -5.54 12.77 7.84
CA PHE A 39 -6.26 14.00 7.56
C PHE A 39 -7.77 13.84 7.71
N LYS A 40 -8.31 12.72 7.24
CA LYS A 40 -9.75 12.46 7.32
C LYS A 40 -10.16 11.86 8.65
N ASN A 41 -9.22 11.56 9.52
CA ASN A 41 -9.48 10.89 10.79
C ASN A 41 -10.21 9.56 10.57
N ARG A 42 -9.81 8.83 9.55
CA ARG A 42 -10.35 7.51 9.23
C ARG A 42 -9.21 6.51 9.21
N ALA A 43 -9.29 5.52 10.08
CA ALA A 43 -8.23 4.52 10.18
C ALA A 43 -8.27 3.56 9.01
N ILE A 44 -7.08 3.16 8.55
CA ILE A 44 -6.92 2.05 7.64
C ILE A 44 -6.86 0.78 8.50
N ASP A 45 -7.59 -0.26 8.08
CA ASP A 45 -7.57 -1.52 8.82
C ASP A 45 -6.12 -2.02 8.97
N GLU A 46 -5.75 -2.41 10.18
CA GLU A 46 -4.38 -2.83 10.48
C GLU A 46 -3.96 -4.11 9.76
N LYS A 47 -4.92 -4.85 9.19
CA LYS A 47 -4.63 -6.04 8.40
C LYS A 47 -4.54 -5.73 6.90
N THR A 48 -4.42 -4.46 6.55
CA THR A 48 -4.30 -4.01 5.17
C THR A 48 -2.87 -3.62 4.86
N VAL A 49 -2.34 -4.14 3.78
CA VAL A 49 -1.05 -3.73 3.23
C VAL A 49 -1.30 -2.97 1.92
N ILE A 50 -0.52 -1.92 1.70
CA ILE A 50 -0.70 -1.03 0.56
C ILE A 50 0.65 -0.79 -0.10
N PHE A 51 0.73 -1.00 -1.40
CA PHE A 51 1.94 -0.62 -2.14
C PHE A 51 1.59 -0.15 -3.54
N GLY A 52 2.45 0.67 -4.11
CA GLY A 52 2.27 1.21 -5.45
C GLY A 52 3.09 2.48 -5.60
N GLU A 53 3.58 2.72 -6.81
CA GLU A 53 4.23 3.97 -7.16
C GLU A 53 3.16 4.97 -7.60
N VAL A 54 3.27 6.24 -7.16
CA VAL A 54 2.30 7.28 -7.51
C VAL A 54 2.98 8.28 -8.44
N GLY A 55 2.38 8.50 -9.60
CA GLY A 55 2.87 9.48 -10.55
C GLY A 55 2.36 10.88 -10.26
N LEU A 56 2.87 11.85 -11.02
CA LEU A 56 2.56 13.26 -10.79
C LEU A 56 1.09 13.61 -11.03
N ALA A 57 0.39 12.82 -11.83
CA ALA A 57 -1.03 13.03 -12.08
C ALA A 57 -1.93 12.21 -11.15
N GLY A 58 -1.34 11.54 -10.14
CA GLY A 58 -2.10 10.71 -9.23
C GLY A 58 -2.33 9.30 -9.72
N GLU A 59 -1.75 8.92 -10.86
CA GLU A 59 -1.88 7.56 -11.35
C GLU A 59 -1.05 6.60 -10.50
N VAL A 60 -1.54 5.38 -10.33
CA VAL A 60 -0.84 4.35 -9.59
C VAL A 60 -0.12 3.45 -10.58
N ARG A 61 1.19 3.42 -10.48
CA ARG A 61 2.05 2.72 -11.41
C ARG A 61 2.46 1.36 -10.87
N ALA A 62 2.81 0.46 -11.78
CA ALA A 62 3.29 -0.86 -11.43
C ALA A 62 4.54 -0.80 -10.56
N VAL A 63 4.70 -1.83 -9.73
CA VAL A 63 5.92 -2.00 -8.94
C VAL A 63 6.52 -3.36 -9.28
N SER A 64 7.80 -3.49 -9.03
CA SER A 64 8.48 -4.75 -9.24
C SER A 64 8.08 -5.75 -8.17
N GLN A 65 8.11 -7.04 -8.53
CA GLN A 65 7.94 -8.15 -7.59
C GLN A 65 6.60 -8.11 -6.84
N ALA A 66 5.54 -7.72 -7.53
CA ALA A 66 4.22 -7.60 -6.90
C ALA A 66 3.77 -8.93 -6.28
N GLN A 67 3.97 -10.05 -6.99
CA GLN A 67 3.58 -11.36 -6.47
C GLN A 67 4.34 -11.71 -5.20
N GLN A 68 5.63 -11.40 -5.14
CA GLN A 68 6.43 -11.67 -3.94
C GLN A 68 5.96 -10.81 -2.77
N ARG A 69 5.58 -9.57 -3.02
CA ARG A 69 5.04 -8.68 -1.99
C ARG A 69 3.73 -9.23 -1.44
N VAL A 70 2.87 -9.74 -2.30
CA VAL A 70 1.61 -10.36 -1.87
C VAL A 70 1.89 -11.61 -1.04
N ASN A 71 2.82 -12.46 -1.49
CA ASN A 71 3.16 -13.67 -0.76
C ASN A 71 3.67 -13.34 0.64
N GLU A 72 4.50 -12.33 0.76
CA GLU A 72 5.02 -11.89 2.05
C GLU A 72 3.89 -11.38 2.95
N ALA A 73 2.97 -10.61 2.38
CA ALA A 73 1.82 -10.10 3.12
C ALA A 73 0.97 -11.24 3.70
N VAL A 74 0.76 -12.29 2.91
CA VAL A 74 0.02 -13.46 3.38
C VAL A 74 0.74 -14.11 4.56
N LYS A 75 2.06 -14.27 4.46
CA LYS A 75 2.85 -14.86 5.55
C LYS A 75 2.77 -14.04 6.83
N LEU A 76 2.69 -12.73 6.69
CA LEU A 76 2.63 -11.83 7.85
C LEU A 76 1.22 -11.69 8.41
N GLY A 77 0.23 -12.35 7.81
CA GLY A 77 -1.13 -12.36 8.34
C GLY A 77 -2.03 -11.23 7.87
N PHE A 78 -1.61 -10.48 6.86
CA PHE A 78 -2.48 -9.44 6.29
C PHE A 78 -3.66 -10.07 5.56
N LYS A 79 -4.79 -9.40 5.60
CA LYS A 79 -6.05 -9.89 5.02
C LYS A 79 -6.45 -9.16 3.76
N THR A 80 -5.91 -7.96 3.54
CA THR A 80 -6.25 -7.14 2.37
C THR A 80 -4.97 -6.54 1.81
N CYS A 81 -4.86 -6.53 0.49
CA CYS A 81 -3.73 -5.93 -0.21
C CYS A 81 -4.27 -4.97 -1.26
N ILE A 82 -3.91 -3.70 -1.15
CA ILE A 82 -4.23 -2.69 -2.14
C ILE A 82 -2.96 -2.46 -2.97
N LEU A 83 -3.07 -2.66 -4.27
CA LEU A 83 -1.92 -2.62 -5.16
C LEU A 83 -2.30 -2.01 -6.50
N PRO A 84 -1.31 -1.73 -7.36
CA PRO A 84 -1.61 -1.17 -8.68
C PRO A 84 -2.44 -2.13 -9.53
N GLY A 85 -3.50 -1.60 -10.13
CA GLY A 85 -4.38 -2.41 -10.97
C GLY A 85 -3.65 -3.10 -12.11
N VAL A 86 -2.61 -2.44 -12.64
CA VAL A 86 -1.81 -3.02 -13.74
C VAL A 86 -1.06 -4.28 -13.31
N CYS A 87 -0.89 -4.51 -12.02
CA CYS A 87 -0.24 -5.72 -11.51
C CYS A 87 -1.17 -6.91 -11.43
N LEU A 88 -2.48 -6.71 -11.47
CA LEU A 88 -3.45 -7.79 -11.23
C LEU A 88 -3.29 -8.97 -12.18
N LYS A 89 -2.98 -8.72 -13.42
CA LYS A 89 -2.85 -9.78 -14.42
C LYS A 89 -1.70 -10.75 -14.12
N ASN A 90 -0.75 -10.31 -13.31
CA ASN A 90 0.43 -11.10 -12.97
C ASN A 90 0.35 -11.68 -11.56
N ILE A 91 -0.76 -11.50 -10.88
CA ILE A 91 -0.94 -11.94 -9.50
C ILE A 91 -1.86 -13.15 -9.48
N LYS A 92 -1.44 -14.21 -8.82
CA LYS A 92 -2.28 -15.38 -8.61
C LYS A 92 -3.22 -15.12 -7.44
N LYS A 93 -4.48 -15.52 -7.61
CA LYS A 93 -5.45 -15.42 -6.53
C LYS A 93 -5.01 -16.26 -5.34
N ASN A 94 -5.30 -15.74 -4.16
CA ASN A 94 -5.01 -16.44 -2.91
C ASN A 94 -6.19 -16.26 -1.98
N ASP A 95 -6.75 -17.35 -1.51
CA ASP A 95 -7.95 -17.33 -0.67
C ASP A 95 -7.69 -16.68 0.69
N LYS A 96 -6.44 -16.52 1.08
CA LYS A 96 -6.08 -15.98 2.39
C LYS A 96 -6.02 -14.45 2.41
N ILE A 97 -6.06 -13.81 1.27
CA ILE A 97 -5.93 -12.36 1.18
C ILE A 97 -6.82 -11.83 0.06
N GLU A 98 -7.51 -10.74 0.33
CA GLU A 98 -8.27 -10.02 -0.68
C GLU A 98 -7.35 -9.05 -1.40
N ILE A 99 -7.34 -9.10 -2.73
CA ILE A 99 -6.46 -8.25 -3.53
C ILE A 99 -7.32 -7.24 -4.26
N ILE A 100 -7.04 -5.96 -4.04
CA ILE A 100 -7.78 -4.85 -4.63
C ILE A 100 -6.82 -4.03 -5.48
N GLY A 101 -7.08 -3.96 -6.78
CA GLY A 101 -6.28 -3.16 -7.69
C GLY A 101 -6.86 -1.76 -7.84
N VAL A 102 -5.99 -0.75 -7.81
CA VAL A 102 -6.41 0.63 -8.00
C VAL A 102 -5.57 1.26 -9.12
N ASN A 103 -6.17 2.15 -9.87
CA ASN A 103 -5.52 2.80 -11.01
C ASN A 103 -5.05 4.21 -10.70
N ASN A 104 -5.62 4.82 -9.67
CA ASN A 104 -5.24 6.16 -9.24
C ASN A 104 -5.48 6.33 -7.74
N VAL A 105 -4.93 7.40 -7.21
CA VAL A 105 -5.02 7.69 -5.77
C VAL A 105 -6.46 7.84 -5.32
N GLN A 106 -7.32 8.42 -6.16
CA GLN A 106 -8.71 8.65 -5.78
C GLN A 106 -9.45 7.32 -5.57
N GLU A 107 -9.18 6.32 -6.40
CA GLU A 107 -9.78 5.00 -6.21
C GLU A 107 -9.34 4.39 -4.87
N ALA A 108 -8.06 4.55 -4.54
CA ALA A 108 -7.55 4.03 -3.27
C ALA A 108 -8.20 4.73 -2.08
N ILE A 109 -8.34 6.05 -2.15
CA ILE A 109 -8.94 6.83 -1.06
C ILE A 109 -10.38 6.40 -0.78
N LYS A 110 -11.13 5.99 -1.80
CA LYS A 110 -12.50 5.54 -1.60
C LYS A 110 -12.60 4.27 -0.77
N LEU A 111 -11.49 3.57 -0.57
CA LEU A 111 -11.47 2.33 0.20
C LEU A 111 -11.35 2.58 1.71
N ILE A 112 -11.18 3.81 2.12
CA ILE A 112 -11.11 4.15 3.54
C ILE A 112 -12.19 5.13 3.97
#